data_69cbbfda57c94d5119c2fe005ad1a6dd
#
_entry.id   69cbbfda57c94d5119c2fe005ad1a6dd
#
_cell.length_a   1.000
_cell.length_b   1.000
_cell.length_c   1.000
_cell.angle_alpha   90.00
_cell.angle_beta   90.00
_cell.angle_gamma   90.00
#
_symmetry.space_group_name_H-M   'P 1'
#
loop_
_entity.id
_entity.type
_entity.pdbx_description
1 polymer ?
#
loop_
_entity_poly.entity_id
_entity_poly.type
_entity_poly.pdbx_seq_one_letter_code
_entity_poly.pdbx_strand_id
1 'polypeptide(L)'
;MGINVGETLMGLVTTSGIYQYLTNPLALIMVAIACVLLYLAIVKQFEPLLLLPIAFGMLLTNLLGSDIFHEELFAGGHANWALFGGAVLIDGKDFVDSVGYMVNAAGQILTSNNVVLGHFVNAVTIDDPTSLVPFADILAQFAANGNAASVILEDAFLNNGAVYTATGAMLATAGKTISAGLLDYLYLGVKLGIYPCLIFMGVGAGTDFGPLISNPKTLLLGAAAQLGIFMTFIFAYAVFGFSDAEAGAIGIIGGADGPTAIWLTGKLAPHLLGPIAVAAYSYMALVPVIQPPIMRALTTEKERKIVMEQLKPATKTQKIIFPIVVTILVALLLPSAAPLVGCLMLGNLAKECGVTERLNKTMQNELMNIVTIFLGITVGATATASTFLTVRTLEIIAMGIVAFGMGTAGGVLLAKLMNKLSGGKINPLIGSAGVSAVPMAARVSQKEGQKANPANFLLMHAM
;
A
#
# COMPACT_ATOMS: atom_id res chain seq x y z
N MET A 1 42.96 27.62 9.30
CA MET A 1 42.43 26.25 9.23
C MET A 1 42.99 25.64 7.95
N GLY A 2 43.98 24.74 8.07
CA GLY A 2 44.53 24.01 6.92
C GLY A 2 43.53 22.95 6.49
N ILE A 3 43.08 22.99 5.24
CA ILE A 3 42.27 21.93 4.66
C ILE A 3 43.12 20.69 4.58
N ASN A 4 42.79 19.65 5.34
CA ASN A 4 43.48 18.37 5.26
C ASN A 4 42.97 17.63 3.98
N VAL A 5 43.72 17.78 2.90
CA VAL A 5 43.39 17.22 1.58
C VAL A 5 43.16 15.72 1.66
N GLY A 6 43.91 15.00 2.53
CA GLY A 6 43.73 13.56 2.72
C GLY A 6 42.38 13.21 3.33
N GLU A 7 41.93 13.93 4.36
CA GLU A 7 40.62 13.73 4.98
C GLU A 7 39.48 14.09 4.03
N THR A 8 39.64 15.16 3.26
CA THR A 8 38.65 15.56 2.25
C THR A 8 38.52 14.53 1.14
N LEU A 9 39.63 14.00 0.61
CA LEU A 9 39.63 12.93 -0.39
C LEU A 9 39.03 11.62 0.16
N MET A 10 39.44 11.25 1.40
CA MET A 10 38.85 10.07 2.05
C MET A 10 37.33 10.25 2.27
N GLY A 11 36.91 11.43 2.70
CA GLY A 11 35.48 11.78 2.81
C GLY A 11 34.75 11.61 1.48
N LEU A 12 35.28 12.12 0.37
CA LEU A 12 34.69 11.94 -0.97
C LEU A 12 34.59 10.47 -1.40
N VAL A 13 35.59 9.65 -1.05
CA VAL A 13 35.57 8.21 -1.35
C VAL A 13 34.52 7.50 -0.49
N THR A 14 34.48 7.74 0.81
CA THR A 14 33.59 7.07 1.75
C THR A 14 32.13 7.48 1.57
N THR A 15 31.86 8.70 1.12
CA THR A 15 30.50 9.16 0.78
C THR A 15 30.06 8.77 -0.63
N SER A 16 30.99 8.26 -1.47
CA SER A 16 30.61 7.81 -2.82
C SER A 16 29.67 6.60 -2.77
N GLY A 17 28.64 6.58 -3.61
CA GLY A 17 27.76 5.44 -3.74
C GLY A 17 28.49 4.13 -4.06
N ILE A 18 29.62 4.19 -4.79
CA ILE A 18 30.44 3.00 -5.09
C ILE A 18 31.00 2.36 -3.81
N TYR A 19 31.55 3.16 -2.91
CA TYR A 19 32.06 2.66 -1.62
C TYR A 19 30.94 2.10 -0.75
N GLN A 20 29.79 2.77 -0.73
CA GLN A 20 28.63 2.33 0.03
C GLN A 20 28.06 1.00 -0.47
N TYR A 21 28.13 0.70 -1.79
CA TYR A 21 27.78 -0.62 -2.32
C TYR A 21 28.74 -1.73 -1.91
N LEU A 22 30.01 -1.43 -1.68
CA LEU A 22 30.97 -2.41 -1.16
C LEU A 22 30.67 -2.79 0.30
N THR A 23 30.13 -1.85 1.07
CA THR A 23 29.74 -2.08 2.47
C THR A 23 28.33 -2.66 2.61
N ASN A 24 27.44 -2.37 1.64
CA ASN A 24 26.05 -2.88 1.64
C ASN A 24 25.67 -3.49 0.28
N PRO A 25 26.13 -4.71 -0.03
CA PRO A 25 25.90 -5.36 -1.33
C PRO A 25 24.43 -5.73 -1.57
N LEU A 26 23.60 -5.80 -0.53
CA LEU A 26 22.16 -6.12 -0.68
C LEU A 26 21.41 -5.02 -1.46
N ALA A 27 21.81 -3.76 -1.33
CA ALA A 27 21.23 -2.67 -2.12
C ALA A 27 21.46 -2.87 -3.63
N LEU A 28 22.57 -3.49 -4.04
CA LEU A 28 22.81 -3.80 -5.45
C LEU A 28 21.81 -4.85 -5.99
N ILE A 29 21.39 -5.79 -5.15
CA ILE A 29 20.33 -6.76 -5.51
C ILE A 29 19.01 -6.01 -5.75
N MET A 30 18.68 -5.03 -4.92
CA MET A 30 17.47 -4.22 -5.10
C MET A 30 17.52 -3.39 -6.39
N VAL A 31 18.68 -2.84 -6.74
CA VAL A 31 18.89 -2.15 -8.02
C VAL A 31 18.66 -3.12 -9.19
N ALA A 32 19.17 -4.35 -9.11
CA ALA A 32 18.93 -5.37 -10.14
C ALA A 32 17.44 -5.72 -10.25
N ILE A 33 16.74 -5.90 -9.12
CA ILE A 33 15.28 -6.14 -9.08
C ILE A 33 14.53 -4.97 -9.72
N ALA A 34 14.89 -3.73 -9.36
CA ALA A 34 14.28 -2.53 -9.95
C ALA A 34 14.47 -2.50 -11.48
N CYS A 35 15.66 -2.81 -11.98
CA CYS A 35 15.94 -2.91 -13.42
C CYS A 35 15.10 -4.01 -14.11
N VAL A 36 14.91 -5.16 -13.46
CA VAL A 36 14.02 -6.22 -13.98
C VAL A 36 12.58 -5.74 -14.05
N LEU A 37 12.08 -5.06 -13.00
CA LEU A 37 10.72 -4.50 -13.00
C LEU A 37 10.55 -3.42 -14.08
N LEU A 38 11.56 -2.56 -14.29
CA LEU A 38 11.57 -1.59 -15.40
C LEU A 38 11.51 -2.29 -16.76
N TYR A 39 12.29 -3.35 -16.96
CA TYR A 39 12.22 -4.16 -18.18
C TYR A 39 10.82 -4.75 -18.39
N LEU A 40 10.19 -5.28 -17.35
CA LEU A 40 8.84 -5.82 -17.42
C LEU A 40 7.82 -4.73 -17.77
N ALA A 41 7.94 -3.55 -17.18
CA ALA A 41 7.06 -2.43 -17.49
C ALA A 41 7.24 -1.91 -18.93
N ILE A 42 8.47 -1.71 -19.37
CA ILE A 42 8.77 -1.06 -20.66
C ILE A 42 8.66 -2.04 -21.83
N VAL A 43 9.33 -3.19 -21.73
CA VAL A 43 9.46 -4.13 -22.86
C VAL A 43 8.28 -5.11 -22.90
N LYS A 44 7.87 -5.64 -21.75
CA LYS A 44 6.74 -6.57 -21.64
C LYS A 44 5.40 -5.89 -21.52
N GLN A 45 5.39 -4.57 -21.29
CA GLN A 45 4.19 -3.74 -21.11
C GLN A 45 3.25 -4.26 -20.01
N PHE A 46 3.85 -4.78 -18.92
CA PHE A 46 3.13 -5.22 -17.74
C PHE A 46 2.75 -4.01 -16.90
N GLU A 47 1.49 -3.59 -16.97
CA GLU A 47 0.89 -2.45 -16.26
C GLU A 47 1.84 -1.23 -16.16
N PRO A 48 2.29 -0.67 -17.32
CA PRO A 48 3.38 0.29 -17.37
C PRO A 48 3.09 1.57 -16.60
N LEU A 49 1.81 1.97 -16.48
CA LEU A 49 1.43 3.21 -15.78
C LEU A 49 1.73 3.17 -14.28
N LEU A 50 1.69 1.98 -13.66
CA LEU A 50 1.95 1.77 -12.23
C LEU A 50 3.33 1.20 -11.97
N LEU A 51 3.70 0.15 -12.71
CA LEU A 51 4.94 -0.58 -12.45
C LEU A 51 6.20 0.26 -12.75
N LEU A 52 6.14 1.14 -13.76
CA LEU A 52 7.27 1.99 -14.12
C LEU A 52 7.63 3.00 -13.00
N PRO A 53 6.70 3.81 -12.45
CA PRO A 53 7.04 4.71 -11.36
C PRO A 53 7.42 3.97 -10.06
N ILE A 54 6.82 2.81 -9.75
CA ILE A 54 7.19 1.99 -8.59
C ILE A 54 8.64 1.48 -8.74
N ALA A 55 8.97 0.89 -9.88
CA ALA A 55 10.31 0.38 -10.13
C ALA A 55 11.37 1.49 -10.15
N PHE A 56 11.01 2.68 -10.64
CA PHE A 56 11.90 3.82 -10.62
C PHE A 56 12.08 4.40 -9.20
N GLY A 57 11.04 4.46 -8.39
CA GLY A 57 11.13 4.82 -6.98
C GLY A 57 12.03 3.86 -6.18
N MET A 58 11.86 2.55 -6.40
CA MET A 58 12.73 1.51 -5.84
C MET A 58 14.18 1.70 -6.28
N LEU A 59 14.42 2.01 -7.56
CA LEU A 59 15.76 2.30 -8.07
C LEU A 59 16.37 3.48 -7.32
N LEU A 60 15.67 4.61 -7.24
CA LEU A 60 16.17 5.84 -6.62
C LEU A 60 16.56 5.63 -5.15
N THR A 61 15.73 4.97 -4.36
CA THR A 61 16.01 4.77 -2.92
C THR A 61 17.16 3.80 -2.67
N ASN A 62 17.36 2.83 -3.55
CA ASN A 62 18.47 1.88 -3.45
C ASN A 62 19.76 2.36 -4.11
N LEU A 63 19.80 3.58 -4.66
CA LEU A 63 21.04 4.27 -5.05
C LEU A 63 21.68 4.85 -3.80
N LEU A 64 22.61 4.09 -3.19
CA LEU A 64 23.27 4.47 -1.95
C LEU A 64 24.00 5.82 -2.08
N GLY A 65 23.89 6.63 -1.03
CA GLY A 65 24.43 7.99 -1.00
C GLY A 65 23.51 9.05 -1.59
N SER A 66 22.31 8.69 -2.06
CA SER A 66 21.34 9.64 -2.60
C SER A 66 20.50 10.35 -1.53
N ASP A 67 20.31 9.71 -0.36
CA ASP A 67 19.57 10.23 0.81
C ASP A 67 18.24 10.89 0.43
N ILE A 68 17.41 10.18 -0.37
CA ILE A 68 16.22 10.74 -1.01
C ILE A 68 14.95 10.43 -0.21
N PHE A 69 14.95 9.34 0.58
CA PHE A 69 13.80 8.88 1.35
C PHE A 69 14.23 8.39 2.74
N HIS A 70 13.54 8.87 3.77
CA HIS A 70 13.89 8.63 5.17
C HIS A 70 12.76 7.88 5.87
N GLU A 71 12.95 6.59 6.07
CA GLU A 71 11.95 5.73 6.75
C GLU A 71 11.67 6.18 8.19
N GLU A 72 12.65 6.79 8.85
CA GLU A 72 12.56 7.26 10.24
C GLU A 72 11.47 8.33 10.43
N LEU A 73 11.22 9.14 9.40
CA LEU A 73 10.12 10.12 9.42
C LEU A 73 8.74 9.46 9.58
N PHE A 74 8.65 8.18 9.26
CA PHE A 74 7.40 7.41 9.23
C PHE A 74 7.43 6.18 10.15
N ALA A 75 8.46 6.05 10.97
CA ALA A 75 8.61 4.96 11.91
C ALA A 75 7.46 4.95 12.95
N GLY A 76 7.17 3.77 13.53
CA GLY A 76 6.05 3.60 14.44
C GLY A 76 4.66 3.66 13.79
N GLY A 77 4.58 3.71 12.47
CA GLY A 77 3.31 3.65 11.75
C GLY A 77 2.60 5.00 11.55
N HIS A 78 3.19 6.12 11.96
CA HIS A 78 2.65 7.47 11.81
C HIS A 78 3.70 8.43 11.24
N ALA A 79 3.32 9.64 10.86
CA ALA A 79 4.26 10.68 10.48
C ALA A 79 4.80 11.35 11.75
N ASN A 80 6.11 11.35 11.93
CA ASN A 80 6.80 11.97 13.06
C ASN A 80 7.02 13.46 12.77
N TRP A 81 6.00 14.26 12.98
CA TRP A 81 5.99 15.69 12.63
C TRP A 81 7.14 16.48 13.25
N ALA A 82 7.58 16.11 14.45
CA ALA A 82 8.72 16.74 15.10
C ALA A 82 10.00 16.59 14.27
N LEU A 83 10.25 15.42 13.68
CA LEU A 83 11.40 15.21 12.78
C LEU A 83 11.32 16.05 11.51
N PHE A 84 10.13 16.26 10.94
CA PHE A 84 9.94 17.21 9.85
C PHE A 84 10.25 18.66 10.26
N GLY A 85 10.07 18.98 11.54
CA GLY A 85 10.42 20.27 12.16
C GLY A 85 11.89 20.42 12.57
N GLY A 86 12.72 19.39 12.34
CA GLY A 86 14.15 19.41 12.68
C GLY A 86 14.49 18.88 14.07
N ALA A 87 13.58 18.16 14.73
CA ALA A 87 13.88 17.48 15.99
C ALA A 87 15.00 16.44 15.81
N VAL A 88 15.69 16.12 16.90
CA VAL A 88 16.83 15.18 16.89
C VAL A 88 16.33 13.77 17.17
N LEU A 89 16.72 12.83 16.30
CA LEU A 89 16.52 11.40 16.50
C LEU A 89 17.77 10.80 17.15
N ILE A 90 17.57 10.02 18.20
CA ILE A 90 18.63 9.29 18.91
C ILE A 90 18.25 7.82 19.09
N ASP A 91 19.27 6.96 19.26
CA ASP A 91 19.07 5.62 19.84
C ASP A 91 18.99 5.76 21.37
N GLY A 92 18.01 5.14 22.00
CA GLY A 92 17.81 5.24 23.45
C GLY A 92 19.00 4.81 24.29
N LYS A 93 19.87 3.91 23.74
CA LYS A 93 21.12 3.51 24.40
C LYS A 93 22.18 4.62 24.46
N ASP A 94 22.09 5.61 23.59
CA ASP A 94 23.02 6.73 23.51
C ASP A 94 22.68 7.87 24.51
N PHE A 95 21.57 7.73 25.24
CA PHE A 95 21.20 8.69 26.31
C PHE A 95 22.25 8.69 27.41
N VAL A 96 22.78 9.86 27.73
CA VAL A 96 23.94 10.02 28.65
C VAL A 96 23.56 9.73 30.11
N ASP A 97 22.38 10.14 30.54
CA ASP A 97 21.93 9.93 31.91
C ASP A 97 20.44 9.55 31.90
N SER A 98 20.18 8.26 31.95
CA SER A 98 18.81 7.73 32.00
C SER A 98 18.21 7.74 33.41
N VAL A 99 19.01 8.13 34.43
CA VAL A 99 18.57 8.16 35.82
C VAL A 99 17.78 9.43 36.09
N GLY A 100 16.50 9.28 36.44
CA GLY A 100 15.63 10.40 36.76
C GLY A 100 14.64 10.79 35.65
N TYR A 101 14.73 10.20 34.48
CA TYR A 101 13.70 10.34 33.45
C TYR A 101 12.61 9.27 33.62
N MET A 102 11.37 9.68 33.46
CA MET A 102 10.19 8.83 33.54
C MET A 102 9.46 8.80 32.19
N VAL A 103 8.76 7.72 31.91
CA VAL A 103 7.98 7.56 30.69
C VAL A 103 6.53 7.33 31.05
N ASN A 104 5.64 8.07 30.39
CA ASN A 104 4.19 7.88 30.56
C ASN A 104 3.62 6.89 29.52
N ALA A 105 2.37 6.50 29.65
CA ALA A 105 1.69 5.57 28.75
C ALA A 105 1.59 6.07 27.28
N ALA A 106 1.75 7.37 27.04
CA ALA A 106 1.84 7.93 25.69
C ALA A 106 3.26 7.82 25.09
N GLY A 107 4.22 7.21 25.81
CA GLY A 107 5.61 7.09 25.38
C GLY A 107 6.41 8.39 25.49
N GLN A 108 5.89 9.42 26.16
CA GLN A 108 6.60 10.68 26.38
C GLN A 108 7.62 10.53 27.51
N ILE A 109 8.80 11.09 27.30
CA ILE A 109 9.91 11.12 28.26
C ILE A 109 9.83 12.41 29.05
N LEU A 110 9.74 12.28 30.35
CA LEU A 110 9.52 13.38 31.30
C LEU A 110 10.73 13.56 32.20
N THR A 111 11.09 14.79 32.45
CA THR A 111 12.04 15.15 33.49
C THR A 111 11.42 15.04 34.90
N SER A 112 12.23 15.12 35.96
CA SER A 112 11.77 15.20 37.35
C SER A 112 10.77 16.34 37.62
N ASN A 113 10.77 17.36 36.77
CA ASN A 113 9.85 18.49 36.84
C ASN A 113 8.63 18.35 35.91
N ASN A 114 8.34 17.13 35.40
CA ASN A 114 7.26 16.85 34.45
C ASN A 114 7.33 17.61 33.12
N VAL A 115 8.50 18.05 32.70
CA VAL A 115 8.71 18.65 31.37
C VAL A 115 8.94 17.55 30.37
N VAL A 116 8.20 17.56 29.26
CA VAL A 116 8.38 16.61 28.16
C VAL A 116 9.68 16.98 27.41
N LEU A 117 10.61 16.03 27.33
CA LEU A 117 11.86 16.17 26.55
C LEU A 117 11.70 15.63 25.13
N GLY A 118 10.85 14.65 24.96
CA GLY A 118 10.67 13.94 23.72
C GLY A 118 9.78 12.71 23.90
N HIS A 119 9.78 11.85 22.91
CA HIS A 119 8.96 10.63 22.96
C HIS A 119 9.63 9.46 22.20
N PHE A 120 9.24 8.24 22.56
CA PHE A 120 9.63 7.04 21.80
C PHE A 120 8.92 7.00 20.44
N VAL A 121 9.64 6.57 19.41
CA VAL A 121 9.11 6.37 18.06
C VAL A 121 8.10 5.23 18.02
N ASN A 122 8.41 4.15 18.72
CA ASN A 122 7.56 2.97 18.80
C ASN A 122 6.68 3.02 20.05
N ALA A 123 5.53 2.35 19.98
CA ALA A 123 4.62 2.26 21.13
C ALA A 123 5.30 1.63 22.35
N VAL A 124 5.09 2.25 23.51
CA VAL A 124 5.54 1.77 24.81
C VAL A 124 4.38 1.04 25.49
N THR A 125 4.65 -0.14 26.07
CA THR A 125 3.63 -0.89 26.81
C THR A 125 3.77 -0.59 28.28
N ILE A 126 2.77 0.09 28.86
CA ILE A 126 2.64 0.37 30.28
C ILE A 126 1.27 -0.12 30.73
N ASP A 127 1.23 -1.07 31.66
CA ASP A 127 -0.01 -1.74 32.09
C ASP A 127 -1.01 -0.79 32.74
N ASP A 128 -0.54 0.18 33.52
CA ASP A 128 -1.38 1.22 34.11
C ASP A 128 -1.16 2.55 33.39
N PRO A 129 -2.17 3.06 32.65
CA PRO A 129 -2.03 4.32 31.88
C PRO A 129 -1.79 5.56 32.74
N THR A 130 -1.96 5.48 34.05
CA THR A 130 -1.71 6.59 35.00
C THR A 130 -0.32 6.52 35.63
N SER A 131 0.40 5.42 35.46
CA SER A 131 1.73 5.22 36.05
C SER A 131 2.84 5.85 35.22
N LEU A 132 3.92 6.23 35.89
CA LEU A 132 5.17 6.64 35.29
C LEU A 132 6.20 5.53 35.50
N VAL A 133 6.85 5.08 34.42
CA VAL A 133 7.85 4.01 34.43
C VAL A 133 9.24 4.61 34.19
N PRO A 134 10.29 4.17 34.92
CA PRO A 134 11.65 4.62 34.68
C PRO A 134 12.08 4.39 33.22
N PHE A 135 12.76 5.34 32.63
CA PHE A 135 13.25 5.26 31.23
C PHE A 135 14.10 4.01 31.00
N ALA A 136 14.96 3.64 31.96
CA ALA A 136 15.80 2.46 31.88
C ALA A 136 14.99 1.15 31.76
N ASP A 137 13.84 1.06 32.42
CA ASP A 137 12.97 -0.12 32.38
C ASP A 137 12.31 -0.25 31.00
N ILE A 138 11.95 0.86 30.38
CA ILE A 138 11.42 0.88 29.02
C ILE A 138 12.51 0.45 28.01
N LEU A 139 13.75 0.92 28.17
CA LEU A 139 14.86 0.44 27.33
C LEU A 139 15.07 -1.08 27.46
N ALA A 140 14.96 -1.62 28.69
CA ALA A 140 15.06 -3.04 28.91
C ALA A 140 13.93 -3.83 28.23
N GLN A 141 12.71 -3.29 28.20
CA GLN A 141 11.58 -3.91 27.45
C GLN A 141 11.86 -3.96 25.94
N PHE A 142 12.36 -2.87 25.35
CA PHE A 142 12.72 -2.86 23.93
C PHE A 142 13.83 -3.88 23.63
N ALA A 143 14.86 -3.93 24.46
CA ALA A 143 15.96 -4.87 24.30
C ALA A 143 15.49 -6.33 24.43
N ALA A 144 14.60 -6.64 25.39
CA ALA A 144 14.04 -7.97 25.56
C ALA A 144 13.22 -8.45 24.35
N ASN A 145 12.57 -7.52 23.65
CA ASN A 145 11.76 -7.78 22.45
C ASN A 145 12.60 -7.73 21.14
N GLY A 146 13.92 -7.49 21.23
CA GLY A 146 14.79 -7.37 20.06
C GLY A 146 14.57 -6.12 19.22
N ASN A 147 13.89 -5.10 19.74
CA ASN A 147 13.55 -3.87 19.06
C ASN A 147 14.56 -2.73 19.42
N ALA A 148 14.77 -1.81 18.48
CA ALA A 148 15.52 -0.58 18.75
C ALA A 148 14.64 0.42 19.51
N ALA A 149 15.22 1.07 20.53
CA ALA A 149 14.56 2.11 21.31
C ALA A 149 14.88 3.49 20.72
N SER A 150 14.28 3.83 19.59
CA SER A 150 14.47 5.15 18.95
C SER A 150 13.65 6.22 19.66
N VAL A 151 14.28 7.37 19.92
CA VAL A 151 13.70 8.50 20.66
C VAL A 151 13.83 9.78 19.83
N ILE A 152 12.76 10.56 19.79
CA ILE A 152 12.73 11.90 19.19
C ILE A 152 12.78 12.95 20.29
N LEU A 153 13.74 13.86 20.21
CA LEU A 153 13.91 14.99 21.11
C LEU A 153 13.53 16.29 20.40
N GLU A 154 12.54 17.01 20.92
CA GLU A 154 11.96 18.17 20.25
C GLU A 154 12.75 19.46 20.49
N ASP A 155 13.19 19.68 21.73
CA ASP A 155 13.93 20.90 22.15
C ASP A 155 15.44 20.64 22.32
N ALA A 156 16.02 19.84 21.43
CA ALA A 156 17.42 19.49 21.45
C ALA A 156 18.14 19.96 20.18
N PHE A 157 19.45 20.21 20.29
CA PHE A 157 20.28 20.51 19.12
C PHE A 157 21.50 19.63 19.03
N LEU A 158 21.98 19.42 17.82
CA LEU A 158 23.13 18.59 17.50
C LEU A 158 24.40 19.45 17.44
N ASN A 159 25.45 19.07 18.17
CA ASN A 159 26.76 19.67 18.09
C ASN A 159 27.85 18.60 18.08
N ASN A 160 28.64 18.55 17.02
CA ASN A 160 29.70 17.54 16.81
C ASN A 160 29.22 16.08 16.99
N GLY A 161 27.97 15.78 16.58
CA GLY A 161 27.36 14.46 16.72
C GLY A 161 26.70 14.19 18.07
N ALA A 162 27.02 14.92 19.12
CA ALA A 162 26.37 14.80 20.42
C ALA A 162 25.14 15.74 20.52
N VAL A 163 24.18 15.36 21.36
CA VAL A 163 22.88 16.06 21.50
C VAL A 163 22.83 16.79 22.83
N TYR A 164 22.38 18.03 22.77
CA TYR A 164 22.33 18.95 23.93
C TYR A 164 20.93 19.56 24.07
N THR A 165 20.54 19.88 25.30
CA THR A 165 19.38 20.75 25.59
C THR A 165 19.65 22.16 25.14
N ALA A 166 18.59 22.99 25.04
CA ALA A 166 18.71 24.45 24.84
C ALA A 166 19.54 25.13 25.91
N THR A 167 19.65 24.58 27.12
CA THR A 167 20.47 25.07 28.23
C THR A 167 21.90 24.59 28.21
N GLY A 168 22.30 23.76 27.22
CA GLY A 168 23.67 23.27 27.04
C GLY A 168 24.00 21.98 27.80
N ALA A 169 23.05 21.31 28.45
CA ALA A 169 23.28 20.00 29.05
C ALA A 169 23.28 18.91 27.96
N MET A 170 24.26 18.00 28.00
CA MET A 170 24.38 16.89 27.06
C MET A 170 23.30 15.84 27.37
N LEU A 171 22.47 15.50 26.39
CA LEU A 171 21.40 14.51 26.49
C LEU A 171 21.81 13.14 25.93
N ALA A 172 22.55 13.13 24.82
CA ALA A 172 22.98 11.89 24.18
C ALA A 172 24.34 12.03 23.53
N THR A 173 25.07 10.92 23.47
CA THR A 173 26.44 10.84 22.87
C THR A 173 26.40 10.88 21.35
N ALA A 174 25.29 10.45 20.76
CA ALA A 174 25.06 10.46 19.31
C ALA A 174 23.61 10.78 18.98
N GLY A 175 23.39 11.47 17.87
CA GLY A 175 22.09 11.76 17.34
C GLY A 175 22.17 12.23 15.89
N LYS A 176 21.04 12.31 15.22
CA LYS A 176 20.95 12.84 13.86
C LYS A 176 19.71 13.72 13.69
N THR A 177 19.84 14.73 12.86
CA THR A 177 18.70 15.48 12.31
C THR A 177 18.40 14.94 10.91
N ILE A 178 17.14 14.93 10.55
CA ILE A 178 16.69 14.47 9.23
C ILE A 178 16.17 15.67 8.45
N SER A 179 16.73 15.89 7.27
CA SER A 179 16.24 16.93 6.37
C SER A 179 15.28 16.27 5.37
N ALA A 180 13.98 16.44 5.61
CA ALA A 180 12.96 15.84 4.73
C ALA A 180 13.11 16.36 3.30
N GLY A 181 13.15 15.44 2.35
CA GLY A 181 13.24 15.69 0.92
C GLY A 181 11.90 15.60 0.19
N LEU A 182 11.95 15.72 -1.13
CA LEU A 182 10.75 15.68 -1.97
C LEU A 182 9.94 14.39 -1.79
N LEU A 183 10.62 13.22 -1.77
CA LEU A 183 9.92 11.94 -1.66
C LEU A 183 9.27 11.75 -0.29
N ASP A 184 9.87 12.30 0.77
CA ASP A 184 9.28 12.27 2.10
C ASP A 184 7.97 13.05 2.16
N TYR A 185 7.93 14.26 1.60
CA TYR A 185 6.69 15.05 1.53
C TYR A 185 5.64 14.41 0.63
N LEU A 186 6.03 13.85 -0.50
CA LEU A 186 5.08 13.12 -1.37
C LEU A 186 4.55 11.86 -0.68
N TYR A 187 5.38 11.15 0.10
CA TYR A 187 4.95 9.96 0.81
C TYR A 187 3.88 10.25 1.88
N LEU A 188 3.76 11.48 2.38
CA LEU A 188 2.63 11.88 3.23
C LEU A 188 1.28 11.63 2.55
N GLY A 189 1.20 11.79 1.23
CA GLY A 189 -0.02 11.48 0.48
C GLY A 189 -0.41 10.00 0.53
N VAL A 190 0.57 9.10 0.64
CA VAL A 190 0.33 7.66 0.90
C VAL A 190 -0.08 7.46 2.35
N LYS A 191 0.70 7.99 3.29
CA LYS A 191 0.55 7.79 4.73
C LYS A 191 -0.79 8.30 5.25
N LEU A 192 -1.23 9.45 4.76
CA LEU A 192 -2.51 10.06 5.11
C LEU A 192 -3.70 9.51 4.30
N GLY A 193 -3.46 8.58 3.37
CA GLY A 193 -4.51 7.97 2.56
C GLY A 193 -5.08 8.89 1.47
N ILE A 194 -4.39 10.00 1.15
CA ILE A 194 -4.85 10.97 0.15
C ILE A 194 -4.84 10.35 -1.25
N TYR A 195 -3.73 9.75 -1.67
CA TYR A 195 -3.61 9.18 -3.01
C TYR A 195 -4.58 8.05 -3.31
N PRO A 196 -4.79 7.07 -2.43
CA PRO A 196 -5.83 6.05 -2.65
C PRO A 196 -7.21 6.65 -2.90
N CYS A 197 -7.64 7.63 -2.10
CA CYS A 197 -8.93 8.28 -2.27
C CYS A 197 -9.05 9.01 -3.62
N LEU A 198 -7.99 9.73 -4.05
CA LEU A 198 -7.98 10.41 -5.33
C LEU A 198 -7.97 9.45 -6.53
N ILE A 199 -7.27 8.32 -6.43
CA ILE A 199 -7.33 7.26 -7.45
C ILE A 199 -8.73 6.71 -7.56
N PHE A 200 -9.41 6.43 -6.44
CA PHE A 200 -10.79 5.98 -6.45
C PHE A 200 -11.74 6.98 -7.08
N MET A 201 -11.50 8.28 -6.92
CA MET A 201 -12.25 9.32 -7.62
C MET A 201 -12.10 9.21 -9.15
N GLY A 202 -10.87 9.01 -9.63
CA GLY A 202 -10.62 8.78 -11.06
C GLY A 202 -11.22 7.49 -11.59
N VAL A 203 -11.14 6.40 -10.81
CA VAL A 203 -11.81 5.12 -11.13
C VAL A 203 -13.33 5.30 -11.22
N GLY A 204 -13.94 6.00 -10.26
CA GLY A 204 -15.37 6.30 -10.27
C GLY A 204 -15.79 7.10 -11.49
N ALA A 205 -14.98 8.10 -11.88
CA ALA A 205 -15.20 8.90 -13.09
C ALA A 205 -15.13 8.06 -14.39
N GLY A 206 -14.33 6.97 -14.38
CA GLY A 206 -14.23 6.03 -15.50
C GLY A 206 -15.31 4.95 -15.52
N THR A 207 -15.83 4.55 -14.35
CA THR A 207 -16.69 3.37 -14.18
C THR A 207 -18.15 3.65 -14.60
N ASP A 208 -18.79 2.70 -15.29
CA ASP A 208 -20.23 2.68 -15.54
C ASP A 208 -20.92 1.65 -14.64
N PHE A 209 -21.63 2.11 -13.62
CA PHE A 209 -22.44 1.25 -12.74
C PHE A 209 -23.82 0.87 -13.32
N GLY A 210 -24.13 1.26 -14.55
CA GLY A 210 -25.37 0.90 -15.22
C GLY A 210 -25.68 -0.59 -15.22
N PRO A 211 -24.74 -1.47 -15.58
CA PRO A 211 -24.92 -2.93 -15.51
C PRO A 211 -25.26 -3.44 -14.10
N LEU A 212 -24.59 -2.92 -13.07
CA LEU A 212 -24.85 -3.28 -11.67
C LEU A 212 -26.25 -2.82 -11.21
N ILE A 213 -26.65 -1.59 -11.58
CA ILE A 213 -27.97 -1.05 -11.26
C ILE A 213 -29.05 -1.89 -11.92
N SER A 214 -28.85 -2.32 -13.16
CA SER A 214 -29.79 -3.11 -13.94
C SER A 214 -29.91 -4.56 -13.47
N ASN A 215 -28.85 -5.13 -12.94
CA ASN A 215 -28.82 -6.49 -12.42
C ASN A 215 -28.02 -6.61 -11.11
N PRO A 216 -28.58 -6.20 -9.96
CA PRO A 216 -27.89 -6.22 -8.68
C PRO A 216 -27.37 -7.60 -8.24
N LYS A 217 -27.89 -8.69 -8.83
CA LYS A 217 -27.41 -10.06 -8.53
C LYS A 217 -25.94 -10.26 -8.92
N THR A 218 -25.41 -9.47 -9.84
CA THR A 218 -23.99 -9.54 -10.23
C THR A 218 -23.05 -9.12 -9.09
N LEU A 219 -23.53 -8.35 -8.10
CA LEU A 219 -22.78 -8.02 -6.89
C LEU A 219 -22.31 -9.28 -6.13
N LEU A 220 -23.08 -10.37 -6.20
CA LEU A 220 -22.69 -11.65 -5.60
C LEU A 220 -21.42 -12.23 -6.20
N LEU A 221 -21.10 -11.95 -7.48
CA LEU A 221 -19.87 -12.40 -8.11
C LEU A 221 -18.64 -11.70 -7.52
N GLY A 222 -18.75 -10.40 -7.25
CA GLY A 222 -17.72 -9.67 -6.51
C GLY A 222 -17.55 -10.22 -5.09
N ALA A 223 -18.67 -10.47 -4.38
CA ALA A 223 -18.64 -11.06 -3.05
C ALA A 223 -17.95 -12.44 -3.03
N ALA A 224 -18.16 -13.28 -4.05
CA ALA A 224 -17.50 -14.59 -4.14
C ALA A 224 -16.00 -14.47 -4.43
N ALA A 225 -15.57 -13.49 -5.18
CA ALA A 225 -14.16 -13.24 -5.44
C ALA A 225 -13.40 -12.82 -4.16
N GLN A 226 -14.09 -12.26 -3.14
CA GLN A 226 -13.51 -11.96 -1.83
C GLN A 226 -13.07 -13.24 -1.08
N LEU A 227 -13.44 -14.44 -1.54
CA LEU A 227 -12.88 -15.69 -1.03
C LEU A 227 -11.34 -15.67 -1.03
N GLY A 228 -10.73 -15.03 -2.05
CA GLY A 228 -9.28 -14.85 -2.11
C GLY A 228 -8.74 -14.08 -0.91
N ILE A 229 -9.41 -13.01 -0.46
CA ILE A 229 -9.02 -12.21 0.70
C ILE A 229 -9.09 -13.06 1.99
N PHE A 230 -10.24 -13.70 2.24
CA PHE A 230 -10.44 -14.46 3.46
C PHE A 230 -9.49 -15.65 3.57
N MET A 231 -9.27 -16.37 2.48
CA MET A 231 -8.34 -17.51 2.50
C MET A 231 -6.90 -17.06 2.68
N THR A 232 -6.50 -15.95 2.07
CA THR A 232 -5.15 -15.39 2.27
C THR A 232 -4.95 -14.93 3.70
N PHE A 233 -5.95 -14.28 4.31
CA PHE A 233 -5.93 -13.93 5.73
C PHE A 233 -5.71 -15.17 6.61
N ILE A 234 -6.50 -16.24 6.39
CA ILE A 234 -6.39 -17.49 7.16
C ILE A 234 -5.01 -18.12 6.98
N PHE A 235 -4.48 -18.17 5.75
CA PHE A 235 -3.14 -18.72 5.51
C PHE A 235 -2.04 -17.87 6.16
N ALA A 236 -2.10 -16.55 6.04
CA ALA A 236 -1.14 -15.64 6.67
C ALA A 236 -1.13 -15.82 8.19
N TYR A 237 -2.31 -15.85 8.81
CA TYR A 237 -2.45 -16.00 10.25
C TYR A 237 -2.11 -17.41 10.75
N ALA A 238 -2.78 -18.45 10.22
CA ALA A 238 -2.72 -19.79 10.76
C ALA A 238 -1.51 -20.62 10.30
N VAL A 239 -0.97 -20.36 9.11
CA VAL A 239 0.14 -21.15 8.53
C VAL A 239 1.47 -20.44 8.66
N PHE A 240 1.50 -19.13 8.35
CA PHE A 240 2.74 -18.35 8.33
C PHE A 240 3.00 -17.57 9.63
N GLY A 241 2.03 -17.55 10.57
CA GLY A 241 2.21 -16.93 11.89
C GLY A 241 2.37 -15.42 11.86
N PHE A 242 1.73 -14.73 10.90
CA PHE A 242 1.62 -13.28 10.92
C PHE A 242 0.61 -12.84 11.99
N SER A 243 0.78 -11.65 12.55
CA SER A 243 -0.20 -11.07 13.46
C SER A 243 -1.54 -10.79 12.75
N ASP A 244 -2.62 -10.59 13.51
CA ASP A 244 -3.95 -10.27 12.96
C ASP A 244 -3.93 -9.08 12.01
N ALA A 245 -3.21 -8.03 12.39
CA ALA A 245 -3.09 -6.81 11.59
C ALA A 245 -2.29 -7.04 10.30
N GLU A 246 -1.18 -7.76 10.38
CA GLU A 246 -0.37 -8.14 9.21
C GLU A 246 -1.14 -9.07 8.29
N ALA A 247 -1.80 -10.09 8.84
CA ALA A 247 -2.62 -11.02 8.07
C ALA A 247 -3.78 -10.30 7.35
N GLY A 248 -4.40 -9.30 8.01
CA GLY A 248 -5.40 -8.43 7.39
C GLY A 248 -4.84 -7.61 6.23
N ALA A 249 -3.64 -7.05 6.40
CA ALA A 249 -2.94 -6.29 5.36
C ALA A 249 -2.50 -7.18 4.18
N ILE A 250 -2.07 -8.42 4.44
CA ILE A 250 -1.68 -9.38 3.40
C ILE A 250 -2.92 -9.92 2.69
N GLY A 251 -3.99 -10.20 3.44
CA GLY A 251 -5.24 -10.73 2.91
C GLY A 251 -5.82 -9.89 1.77
N ILE A 252 -5.74 -8.56 1.90
CA ILE A 252 -6.31 -7.63 0.90
C ILE A 252 -5.69 -7.78 -0.50
N ILE A 253 -4.48 -8.35 -0.61
CA ILE A 253 -3.85 -8.64 -1.91
C ILE A 253 -4.76 -9.53 -2.76
N GLY A 254 -5.51 -10.45 -2.11
CA GLY A 254 -6.46 -11.34 -2.79
C GLY A 254 -7.63 -10.63 -3.48
N GLY A 255 -7.92 -9.37 -3.09
CA GLY A 255 -8.91 -8.51 -3.75
C GLY A 255 -8.42 -7.91 -5.06
N ALA A 256 -7.12 -7.95 -5.33
CA ALA A 256 -6.49 -7.41 -6.55
C ALA A 256 -6.74 -5.90 -6.77
N ASP A 257 -6.77 -5.14 -5.69
CA ASP A 257 -6.97 -3.70 -5.69
C ASP A 257 -5.77 -3.01 -5.02
N GLY A 258 -4.88 -2.46 -5.84
CA GLY A 258 -3.65 -1.81 -5.39
C GLY A 258 -3.91 -0.63 -4.44
N PRO A 259 -4.75 0.35 -4.80
CA PRO A 259 -5.05 1.48 -3.93
C PRO A 259 -5.65 1.09 -2.57
N THR A 260 -6.56 0.12 -2.54
CA THR A 260 -7.12 -0.41 -1.29
C THR A 260 -6.07 -1.15 -0.47
N ALA A 261 -5.20 -1.92 -1.13
CA ALA A 261 -4.10 -2.62 -0.46
C ALA A 261 -3.16 -1.61 0.24
N ILE A 262 -2.78 -0.53 -0.41
CA ILE A 262 -1.96 0.53 0.17
C ILE A 262 -2.69 1.21 1.34
N TRP A 263 -3.94 1.58 1.15
CA TRP A 263 -4.72 2.27 2.17
C TRP A 263 -4.90 1.42 3.43
N LEU A 264 -5.23 0.14 3.26
CA LEU A 264 -5.44 -0.76 4.39
C LEU A 264 -4.14 -1.12 5.08
N THR A 265 -3.08 -1.45 4.32
CA THR A 265 -1.76 -1.77 4.86
C THR A 265 -1.17 -0.58 5.62
N GLY A 266 -1.32 0.63 5.09
CA GLY A 266 -0.89 1.85 5.77
C GLY A 266 -1.53 2.07 7.15
N LYS A 267 -2.71 1.47 7.39
CA LYS A 267 -3.41 1.51 8.69
C LYS A 267 -3.09 0.31 9.58
N LEU A 268 -3.02 -0.90 9.03
CA LEU A 268 -2.91 -2.14 9.80
C LEU A 268 -1.45 -2.56 10.05
N ALA A 269 -0.60 -2.46 9.02
CA ALA A 269 0.78 -2.94 9.06
C ALA A 269 1.69 -2.05 8.21
N PRO A 270 1.96 -0.80 8.62
CA PRO A 270 2.71 0.18 7.82
C PRO A 270 4.10 -0.30 7.40
N HIS A 271 4.75 -1.13 8.21
CA HIS A 271 6.07 -1.71 7.92
C HIS A 271 6.06 -2.72 6.75
N LEU A 272 4.89 -3.27 6.40
CA LEU A 272 4.72 -4.16 5.24
C LEU A 272 4.26 -3.43 3.97
N LEU A 273 4.17 -2.10 4.01
CA LEU A 273 3.59 -1.32 2.90
C LEU A 273 4.37 -1.53 1.59
N GLY A 274 5.70 -1.46 1.63
CA GLY A 274 6.57 -1.70 0.46
C GLY A 274 6.37 -3.08 -0.15
N PRO A 275 6.60 -4.17 0.60
CA PRO A 275 6.38 -5.55 0.12
C PRO A 275 4.98 -5.80 -0.41
N ILE A 276 3.93 -5.38 0.32
CA ILE A 276 2.53 -5.60 -0.09
C ILE A 276 2.18 -4.81 -1.35
N ALA A 277 2.61 -3.56 -1.46
CA ALA A 277 2.34 -2.75 -2.64
C ALA A 277 3.03 -3.30 -3.88
N VAL A 278 4.32 -3.64 -3.79
CA VAL A 278 5.05 -4.27 -4.91
C VAL A 278 4.40 -5.59 -5.29
N ALA A 279 4.03 -6.43 -4.32
CA ALA A 279 3.31 -7.67 -4.58
C ALA A 279 1.98 -7.41 -5.29
N ALA A 280 1.10 -6.56 -4.74
CA ALA A 280 -0.23 -6.28 -5.28
C ALA A 280 -0.16 -5.79 -6.74
N TYR A 281 0.70 -4.81 -7.04
CA TYR A 281 0.83 -4.28 -8.39
C TYR A 281 1.51 -5.25 -9.37
N SER A 282 2.51 -6.02 -8.91
CA SER A 282 3.12 -7.05 -9.73
C SER A 282 2.12 -8.14 -10.12
N TYR A 283 1.22 -8.53 -9.21
CA TYR A 283 0.19 -9.54 -9.51
C TYR A 283 -0.91 -9.01 -10.42
N MET A 284 -1.29 -7.74 -10.31
CA MET A 284 -2.20 -7.13 -11.27
C MET A 284 -1.65 -7.26 -12.71
N ALA A 285 -0.35 -7.07 -12.88
CA ALA A 285 0.31 -7.29 -14.17
C ALA A 285 0.29 -8.76 -14.64
N LEU A 286 0.26 -9.72 -13.72
CA LEU A 286 0.23 -11.15 -14.02
C LEU A 286 -1.18 -11.73 -14.21
N VAL A 287 -2.24 -10.93 -14.01
CA VAL A 287 -3.64 -11.35 -14.22
C VAL A 287 -3.85 -12.06 -15.56
N PRO A 288 -3.35 -11.57 -16.73
CA PRO A 288 -3.50 -12.24 -18.01
C PRO A 288 -2.81 -13.60 -18.10
N VAL A 289 -1.89 -13.91 -17.20
CA VAL A 289 -1.15 -15.19 -17.13
C VAL A 289 -1.80 -16.14 -16.13
N ILE A 290 -2.20 -15.65 -14.96
CA ILE A 290 -2.72 -16.45 -13.84
C ILE A 290 -4.18 -16.89 -14.08
N GLN A 291 -5.03 -16.00 -14.56
CA GLN A 291 -6.47 -16.27 -14.69
C GLN A 291 -6.84 -17.30 -15.75
N PRO A 292 -6.33 -17.25 -17.00
CA PRO A 292 -6.78 -18.16 -18.06
C PRO A 292 -6.65 -19.65 -17.75
N PRO A 293 -5.56 -20.17 -17.18
CA PRO A 293 -5.46 -21.56 -16.77
C PRO A 293 -6.55 -21.98 -15.78
N ILE A 294 -6.81 -21.14 -14.77
CA ILE A 294 -7.81 -21.39 -13.72
C ILE A 294 -9.23 -21.39 -14.32
N MET A 295 -9.53 -20.41 -15.16
CA MET A 295 -10.81 -20.29 -15.85
C MET A 295 -11.09 -21.50 -16.72
N ARG A 296 -10.10 -21.99 -17.48
CA ARG A 296 -10.22 -23.16 -18.34
C ARG A 296 -10.36 -24.46 -17.55
N ALA A 297 -9.66 -24.58 -16.41
CA ALA A 297 -9.74 -25.76 -15.54
C ALA A 297 -11.13 -25.89 -14.88
N LEU A 298 -11.75 -24.76 -14.51
CA LEU A 298 -13.02 -24.72 -13.79
C LEU A 298 -14.26 -24.68 -14.70
N THR A 299 -14.12 -24.38 -15.99
CA THR A 299 -15.26 -24.26 -16.91
C THR A 299 -15.15 -25.22 -18.07
N THR A 300 -16.30 -25.76 -18.50
CA THR A 300 -16.39 -26.56 -19.69
C THR A 300 -16.45 -25.70 -20.95
N GLU A 301 -16.12 -26.30 -22.12
CA GLU A 301 -16.20 -25.58 -23.39
C GLU A 301 -17.63 -25.12 -23.72
N LYS A 302 -18.64 -25.93 -23.34
CA LYS A 302 -20.07 -25.57 -23.49
C LYS A 302 -20.42 -24.34 -22.70
N GLU A 303 -19.97 -24.24 -21.44
CA GLU A 303 -20.21 -23.08 -20.57
C GLU A 303 -19.53 -21.82 -21.09
N ARG A 304 -18.32 -21.92 -21.63
CA ARG A 304 -17.59 -20.79 -22.23
C ARG A 304 -18.24 -20.24 -23.50
N LYS A 305 -19.01 -21.06 -24.21
CA LYS A 305 -19.74 -20.67 -25.45
C LYS A 305 -21.05 -19.92 -25.17
N ILE A 306 -21.54 -19.86 -23.94
CA ILE A 306 -22.79 -19.19 -23.58
C ILE A 306 -22.69 -17.71 -23.94
N VAL A 307 -23.62 -17.23 -24.79
CA VAL A 307 -23.79 -15.82 -25.13
C VAL A 307 -24.78 -15.21 -24.15
N MET A 308 -24.38 -14.12 -23.48
CA MET A 308 -25.25 -13.43 -22.52
C MET A 308 -26.13 -12.41 -23.24
N GLU A 309 -27.39 -12.31 -22.80
CA GLU A 309 -28.33 -11.33 -23.30
C GLU A 309 -27.92 -9.90 -22.85
N GLN A 310 -28.18 -8.90 -23.69
CA GLN A 310 -27.95 -7.51 -23.33
C GLN A 310 -28.78 -7.09 -22.12
N LEU A 311 -28.13 -6.41 -21.17
CA LEU A 311 -28.81 -5.85 -20.00
C LEU A 311 -29.70 -4.68 -20.41
N LYS A 312 -30.84 -4.53 -19.75
CA LYS A 312 -31.68 -3.33 -19.93
C LYS A 312 -30.87 -2.12 -19.41
N PRO A 313 -30.80 -1.01 -20.16
CA PRO A 313 -30.05 0.15 -19.70
C PRO A 313 -30.71 0.76 -18.46
N ALA A 314 -29.92 1.13 -17.46
CA ALA A 314 -30.38 1.89 -16.31
C ALA A 314 -30.78 3.30 -16.75
N THR A 315 -31.83 3.87 -16.11
CA THR A 315 -32.27 5.24 -16.40
C THR A 315 -31.24 6.27 -15.88
N LYS A 316 -31.18 7.45 -16.50
CA LYS A 316 -30.31 8.55 -16.07
C LYS A 316 -30.52 8.91 -14.60
N THR A 317 -31.77 8.96 -14.14
CA THR A 317 -32.12 9.25 -12.75
C THR A 317 -31.54 8.20 -11.78
N GLN A 318 -31.64 6.90 -12.12
CA GLN A 318 -31.06 5.83 -11.31
C GLN A 318 -29.55 5.96 -11.22
N LYS A 319 -28.87 6.27 -12.32
CA LYS A 319 -27.41 6.45 -12.37
C LYS A 319 -26.95 7.65 -11.53
N ILE A 320 -27.75 8.72 -11.40
CA ILE A 320 -27.42 9.89 -10.56
C ILE A 320 -27.72 9.61 -9.08
N ILE A 321 -28.80 8.93 -8.76
CA ILE A 321 -29.20 8.65 -7.38
C ILE A 321 -28.28 7.58 -6.75
N PHE A 322 -27.85 6.60 -7.53
CA PHE A 322 -27.04 5.48 -7.07
C PHE A 322 -25.80 5.91 -6.27
N PRO A 323 -24.89 6.77 -6.78
CA PRO A 323 -23.69 7.17 -6.04
C PRO A 323 -24.01 7.93 -4.74
N ILE A 324 -25.10 8.70 -4.71
CA ILE A 324 -25.54 9.44 -3.52
C ILE A 324 -25.99 8.45 -2.44
N VAL A 325 -26.86 7.50 -2.81
CA VAL A 325 -27.40 6.49 -1.88
C VAL A 325 -26.27 5.61 -1.35
N VAL A 326 -25.37 5.14 -2.22
CA VAL A 326 -24.23 4.30 -1.81
C VAL A 326 -23.33 5.05 -0.84
N THR A 327 -23.03 6.34 -1.09
CA THR A 327 -22.21 7.15 -0.18
C THR A 327 -22.85 7.25 1.20
N ILE A 328 -24.15 7.55 1.27
CA ILE A 328 -24.88 7.65 2.54
C ILE A 328 -24.87 6.31 3.29
N LEU A 329 -25.20 5.22 2.60
CA LEU A 329 -25.25 3.90 3.21
C LEU A 329 -23.89 3.47 3.75
N VAL A 330 -22.81 3.66 2.97
CA VAL A 330 -21.47 3.31 3.40
C VAL A 330 -21.01 4.18 4.57
N ALA A 331 -21.29 5.48 4.55
CA ALA A 331 -20.94 6.37 5.65
C ALA A 331 -21.64 6.00 6.97
N LEU A 332 -22.87 5.48 6.88
CA LEU A 332 -23.64 5.04 8.05
C LEU A 332 -23.20 3.65 8.56
N LEU A 333 -22.88 2.71 7.66
CA LEU A 333 -22.56 1.33 8.03
C LEU A 333 -21.07 1.12 8.34
N LEU A 334 -20.18 1.79 7.60
CA LEU A 334 -18.72 1.66 7.65
C LEU A 334 -18.06 3.04 7.56
N PRO A 335 -18.10 3.87 8.60
CA PRO A 335 -17.56 5.22 8.59
C PRO A 335 -16.09 5.30 8.15
N SER A 336 -15.29 4.28 8.48
CA SER A 336 -13.87 4.21 8.11
C SER A 336 -13.64 4.09 6.60
N ALA A 337 -14.57 3.52 5.84
CA ALA A 337 -14.50 3.38 4.38
C ALA A 337 -15.10 4.58 3.63
N ALA A 338 -15.82 5.48 4.34
CA ALA A 338 -16.51 6.60 3.74
C ALA A 338 -15.64 7.53 2.88
N PRO A 339 -14.38 7.86 3.25
CA PRO A 339 -13.53 8.69 2.39
C PRO A 339 -13.21 8.03 1.05
N LEU A 340 -12.91 6.72 1.06
CA LEU A 340 -12.55 5.96 -0.13
C LEU A 340 -13.73 5.79 -1.07
N VAL A 341 -14.86 5.28 -0.54
CA VAL A 341 -16.09 5.05 -1.32
C VAL A 341 -16.75 6.37 -1.70
N GLY A 342 -16.71 7.39 -0.84
CA GLY A 342 -17.21 8.72 -1.15
C GLY A 342 -16.51 9.35 -2.34
N CYS A 343 -15.17 9.24 -2.41
CA CYS A 343 -14.40 9.70 -3.57
C CYS A 343 -14.76 8.92 -4.85
N LEU A 344 -14.91 7.59 -4.76
CA LEU A 344 -15.36 6.75 -5.87
C LEU A 344 -16.73 7.23 -6.41
N MET A 345 -17.67 7.45 -5.49
CA MET A 345 -19.04 7.87 -5.84
C MET A 345 -19.10 9.32 -6.33
N LEU A 346 -18.22 10.20 -5.83
CA LEU A 346 -18.08 11.57 -6.34
C LEU A 346 -17.63 11.57 -7.81
N GLY A 347 -16.62 10.77 -8.14
CA GLY A 347 -16.17 10.62 -9.52
C GLY A 347 -17.28 10.10 -10.43
N ASN A 348 -18.02 9.08 -9.97
CA ASN A 348 -19.14 8.53 -10.72
C ASN A 348 -20.30 9.53 -10.89
N LEU A 349 -20.63 10.27 -9.84
CA LEU A 349 -21.65 11.33 -9.91
C LEU A 349 -21.28 12.42 -10.93
N ALA A 350 -20.00 12.82 -10.96
CA ALA A 350 -19.49 13.79 -11.91
C ALA A 350 -19.62 13.31 -13.37
N LYS A 351 -19.52 12.01 -13.61
CA LYS A 351 -19.77 11.39 -14.91
C LYS A 351 -21.24 11.38 -15.28
N GLU A 352 -22.09 10.86 -14.39
CA GLU A 352 -23.48 10.54 -14.71
C GLU A 352 -24.40 11.78 -14.70
N CYS A 353 -24.06 12.85 -13.98
CA CYS A 353 -24.85 14.08 -13.97
C CYS A 353 -24.85 14.81 -15.33
N GLY A 354 -23.77 14.69 -16.11
CA GLY A 354 -23.64 15.26 -17.44
C GLY A 354 -23.45 16.79 -17.50
N VAL A 355 -23.35 17.46 -16.33
CA VAL A 355 -23.13 18.91 -16.25
C VAL A 355 -21.70 19.27 -15.89
N THR A 356 -20.88 18.28 -15.50
CA THR A 356 -19.48 18.44 -15.08
C THR A 356 -18.48 17.66 -15.95
N GLU A 357 -18.74 17.59 -17.26
CA GLU A 357 -17.92 16.80 -18.19
C GLU A 357 -16.42 17.19 -18.13
N ARG A 358 -16.11 18.46 -17.96
CA ARG A 358 -14.72 18.92 -17.83
C ARG A 358 -14.05 18.37 -16.58
N LEU A 359 -14.75 18.36 -15.43
CA LEU A 359 -14.23 17.77 -14.20
C LEU A 359 -14.07 16.26 -14.33
N ASN A 360 -15.05 15.59 -14.95
CA ASN A 360 -14.98 14.16 -15.20
C ASN A 360 -13.74 13.77 -16.01
N LYS A 361 -13.46 14.48 -17.10
CA LYS A 361 -12.25 14.26 -17.92
C LYS A 361 -10.97 14.44 -17.10
N THR A 362 -10.88 15.52 -16.32
CA THR A 362 -9.72 15.79 -15.47
C THR A 362 -9.52 14.71 -14.40
N MET A 363 -10.60 14.26 -13.75
CA MET A 363 -10.52 13.20 -12.74
C MET A 363 -10.06 11.87 -13.34
N GLN A 364 -10.59 11.53 -14.53
CA GLN A 364 -10.34 10.26 -15.20
C GLN A 364 -8.95 10.17 -15.80
N ASN A 365 -8.35 11.29 -16.24
CA ASN A 365 -7.09 11.30 -16.96
C ASN A 365 -5.98 11.99 -16.14
N GLU A 366 -6.00 13.34 -16.07
CA GLU A 366 -4.89 14.11 -15.55
C GLU A 366 -4.65 13.86 -14.06
N LEU A 367 -5.71 13.95 -13.23
CA LEU A 367 -5.60 13.73 -11.79
C LEU A 367 -5.12 12.30 -11.50
N MET A 368 -5.75 11.31 -12.16
CA MET A 368 -5.40 9.91 -11.94
C MET A 368 -3.94 9.64 -12.34
N ASN A 369 -3.46 10.19 -13.45
CA ASN A 369 -2.08 10.04 -13.90
C ASN A 369 -1.08 10.69 -12.94
N ILE A 370 -1.34 11.93 -12.49
CA ILE A 370 -0.47 12.64 -11.55
C ILE A 370 -0.36 11.88 -10.23
N VAL A 371 -1.51 11.47 -9.68
CA VAL A 371 -1.55 10.74 -8.41
C VAL A 371 -0.88 9.37 -8.53
N THR A 372 -1.05 8.69 -9.67
CA THR A 372 -0.38 7.41 -9.96
C THR A 372 1.14 7.55 -9.98
N ILE A 373 1.67 8.63 -10.57
CA ILE A 373 3.11 8.91 -10.57
C ILE A 373 3.61 9.10 -9.13
N PHE A 374 2.97 9.98 -8.36
CA PHE A 374 3.40 10.26 -6.99
C PHE A 374 3.30 9.04 -6.08
N LEU A 375 2.18 8.32 -6.15
CA LEU A 375 1.99 7.08 -5.40
C LEU A 375 3.02 6.03 -5.81
N GLY A 376 3.23 5.81 -7.10
CA GLY A 376 4.17 4.81 -7.60
C GLY A 376 5.59 5.08 -7.13
N ILE A 377 6.11 6.29 -7.32
CA ILE A 377 7.49 6.64 -6.93
C ILE A 377 7.67 6.49 -5.42
N THR A 378 6.72 7.01 -4.62
CA THR A 378 6.85 6.99 -3.16
C THR A 378 6.69 5.60 -2.57
N VAL A 379 5.77 4.79 -3.09
CA VAL A 379 5.63 3.38 -2.68
C VAL A 379 6.84 2.56 -3.10
N GLY A 380 7.38 2.81 -4.30
CA GLY A 380 8.63 2.20 -4.74
C GLY A 380 9.79 2.56 -3.80
N ALA A 381 9.84 3.79 -3.32
CA ALA A 381 10.87 4.26 -2.39
C ALA A 381 10.87 3.53 -1.04
N THR A 382 9.76 2.97 -0.58
CA THR A 382 9.71 2.17 0.64
C THR A 382 10.31 0.76 0.48
N ALA A 383 10.60 0.32 -0.74
CA ALA A 383 11.18 -1.00 -1.01
C ALA A 383 12.72 -0.95 -0.94
N THR A 384 13.24 -0.83 0.27
CA THR A 384 14.68 -0.88 0.57
C THR A 384 15.17 -2.31 0.74
N ALA A 385 16.50 -2.53 0.75
CA ALA A 385 17.06 -3.86 0.96
C ALA A 385 16.66 -4.46 2.32
N SER A 386 16.58 -3.63 3.36
CA SER A 386 16.21 -4.03 4.73
C SER A 386 14.75 -4.47 4.86
N THR A 387 13.85 -3.78 4.15
CA THR A 387 12.41 -4.06 4.22
C THR A 387 11.96 -5.11 3.22
N PHE A 388 12.61 -5.21 2.05
CA PHE A 388 12.15 -6.05 0.94
C PHE A 388 12.84 -7.42 0.88
N LEU A 389 14.15 -7.52 1.17
CA LEU A 389 14.91 -8.78 1.09
C LEU A 389 14.78 -9.60 2.39
N THR A 390 13.56 -9.87 2.82
CA THR A 390 13.24 -10.66 4.01
C THR A 390 12.49 -11.93 3.65
N VAL A 391 12.57 -12.96 4.50
CA VAL A 391 11.77 -14.20 4.33
C VAL A 391 10.27 -13.85 4.32
N ARG A 392 9.85 -12.92 5.16
CA ARG A 392 8.45 -12.44 5.23
C ARG A 392 7.97 -11.88 3.89
N THR A 393 8.79 -11.14 3.17
CA THR A 393 8.46 -10.64 1.82
C THR A 393 8.25 -11.76 0.82
N LEU A 394 9.10 -12.81 0.85
CA LEU A 394 8.92 -13.99 -0.01
C LEU A 394 7.64 -14.74 0.31
N GLU A 395 7.28 -14.87 1.59
CA GLU A 395 6.01 -15.44 2.04
C GLU A 395 4.81 -14.63 1.52
N ILE A 396 4.86 -13.29 1.62
CA ILE A 396 3.82 -12.39 1.08
C ILE A 396 3.68 -12.57 -0.43
N ILE A 397 4.81 -12.63 -1.15
CA ILE A 397 4.82 -12.87 -2.60
C ILE A 397 4.17 -14.23 -2.93
N ALA A 398 4.54 -15.29 -2.26
CA ALA A 398 3.97 -16.62 -2.51
C ALA A 398 2.45 -16.64 -2.22
N MET A 399 2.03 -16.06 -1.10
CA MET A 399 0.61 -15.97 -0.74
C MET A 399 -0.20 -15.15 -1.73
N GLY A 400 0.35 -14.08 -2.29
CA GLY A 400 -0.34 -13.25 -3.27
C GLY A 400 -0.73 -14.02 -4.54
N ILE A 401 0.15 -14.91 -5.05
CA ILE A 401 -0.17 -15.77 -6.21
C ILE A 401 -1.36 -16.69 -5.88
N VAL A 402 -1.33 -17.33 -4.72
CA VAL A 402 -2.40 -18.20 -4.25
C VAL A 402 -3.69 -17.42 -4.06
N ALA A 403 -3.62 -16.23 -3.45
CA ALA A 403 -4.75 -15.34 -3.23
C ALA A 403 -5.51 -15.01 -4.52
N PHE A 404 -4.77 -14.61 -5.54
CA PHE A 404 -5.31 -14.31 -6.87
C PHE A 404 -5.97 -15.51 -7.52
N GLY A 405 -5.31 -16.67 -7.42
CA GLY A 405 -5.85 -17.93 -7.92
C GLY A 405 -7.17 -18.29 -7.25
N MET A 406 -7.24 -18.16 -5.93
CA MET A 406 -8.43 -18.46 -5.13
C MET A 406 -9.58 -17.48 -5.37
N GLY A 407 -9.28 -16.18 -5.46
CA GLY A 407 -10.27 -15.16 -5.82
C GLY A 407 -10.89 -15.43 -7.20
N THR A 408 -10.06 -15.74 -8.20
CA THR A 408 -10.52 -16.12 -9.53
C THR A 408 -11.37 -17.39 -9.50
N ALA A 409 -10.93 -18.41 -8.77
CA ALA A 409 -11.66 -19.68 -8.64
C ALA A 409 -13.02 -19.48 -7.93
N GLY A 410 -13.06 -18.70 -6.84
CA GLY A 410 -14.29 -18.41 -6.09
C GLY A 410 -15.34 -17.70 -6.97
N GLY A 411 -14.91 -16.67 -7.70
CA GLY A 411 -15.79 -15.94 -8.61
C GLY A 411 -16.33 -16.83 -9.74
N VAL A 412 -15.48 -17.62 -10.39
CA VAL A 412 -15.89 -18.54 -11.48
C VAL A 412 -16.82 -19.64 -10.97
N LEU A 413 -16.54 -20.22 -9.79
CA LEU A 413 -17.39 -21.27 -9.21
C LEU A 413 -18.79 -20.74 -8.85
N LEU A 414 -18.89 -19.54 -8.26
CA LEU A 414 -20.19 -18.94 -8.00
C LEU A 414 -20.92 -18.60 -9.30
N ALA A 415 -20.25 -18.03 -10.28
CA ALA A 415 -20.84 -17.77 -11.60
C ALA A 415 -21.35 -19.07 -12.24
N LYS A 416 -20.66 -20.18 -12.08
CA LYS A 416 -21.11 -21.50 -12.52
C LYS A 416 -22.36 -21.97 -11.76
N LEU A 417 -22.41 -21.77 -10.45
CA LEU A 417 -23.62 -22.03 -9.66
C LEU A 417 -24.81 -21.17 -10.12
N MET A 418 -24.56 -19.86 -10.31
CA MET A 418 -25.59 -18.94 -10.83
C MET A 418 -26.04 -19.33 -12.24
N ASN A 419 -25.13 -19.81 -13.10
CA ASN A 419 -25.48 -20.35 -14.42
C ASN A 419 -26.43 -21.54 -14.32
N LYS A 420 -26.14 -22.48 -13.42
CA LYS A 420 -27.03 -23.64 -13.18
C LYS A 420 -28.41 -23.22 -12.66
N LEU A 421 -28.45 -22.24 -11.76
CA LEU A 421 -29.72 -21.73 -11.19
C LEU A 421 -30.53 -20.89 -12.20
N SER A 422 -29.86 -20.21 -13.14
CA SER A 422 -30.51 -19.38 -14.17
C SER A 422 -30.92 -20.14 -15.43
N GLY A 423 -30.75 -21.46 -15.46
CA GLY A 423 -31.08 -22.28 -16.63
C GLY A 423 -30.14 -22.10 -17.82
N GLY A 424 -28.85 -21.84 -17.59
CA GLY A 424 -27.85 -21.78 -18.64
C GLY A 424 -27.65 -20.40 -19.30
N LYS A 425 -28.08 -19.32 -18.66
CA LYS A 425 -28.06 -17.95 -19.23
C LYS A 425 -26.83 -17.13 -18.87
N ILE A 426 -26.02 -17.57 -17.90
CA ILE A 426 -24.88 -16.83 -17.37
C ILE A 426 -23.61 -17.53 -17.81
N ASN A 427 -22.70 -16.80 -18.47
CA ASN A 427 -21.39 -17.35 -18.81
C ASN A 427 -20.46 -17.30 -17.57
N PRO A 428 -19.98 -18.45 -17.06
CA PRO A 428 -19.18 -18.49 -15.84
C PRO A 428 -17.87 -17.69 -15.89
N LEU A 429 -17.37 -17.38 -17.08
CA LEU A 429 -16.15 -16.59 -17.24
C LEU A 429 -16.23 -15.20 -16.63
N ILE A 430 -17.45 -14.59 -16.54
CA ILE A 430 -17.61 -13.26 -15.94
C ILE A 430 -17.23 -13.23 -14.45
N GLY A 431 -17.35 -14.38 -13.76
CA GLY A 431 -16.98 -14.49 -12.35
C GLY A 431 -15.50 -14.26 -12.08
N SER A 432 -14.63 -14.47 -13.07
CA SER A 432 -13.19 -14.17 -12.91
C SER A 432 -12.90 -12.68 -12.80
N ALA A 433 -13.81 -11.82 -13.25
CA ALA A 433 -13.70 -10.37 -13.17
C ALA A 433 -14.19 -9.78 -11.82
N GLY A 434 -14.74 -10.60 -10.94
CA GLY A 434 -15.09 -10.19 -9.58
C GLY A 434 -13.87 -9.78 -8.71
N VAL A 435 -12.66 -10.10 -9.14
CA VAL A 435 -11.40 -9.56 -8.57
C VAL A 435 -11.26 -8.10 -9.05
N SER A 436 -10.89 -7.19 -8.15
CA SER A 436 -10.92 -5.73 -8.39
C SER A 436 -9.97 -5.20 -9.46
N ALA A 437 -9.07 -6.00 -10.02
CA ALA A 437 -8.32 -5.65 -11.25
C ALA A 437 -9.26 -5.55 -12.48
N VAL A 438 -10.35 -4.79 -12.31
CA VAL A 438 -11.54 -4.82 -13.16
C VAL A 438 -11.24 -4.63 -14.64
N PRO A 439 -10.50 -3.60 -15.11
CA PRO A 439 -10.30 -3.45 -16.55
C PRO A 439 -9.50 -4.62 -17.16
N MET A 440 -8.53 -5.15 -16.42
CA MET A 440 -7.68 -6.25 -16.92
C MET A 440 -8.38 -7.59 -16.84
N ALA A 441 -8.99 -7.92 -15.69
CA ALA A 441 -9.70 -9.17 -15.49
C ALA A 441 -10.91 -9.29 -16.45
N ALA A 442 -11.65 -8.20 -16.65
CA ALA A 442 -12.76 -8.17 -17.62
C ALA A 442 -12.27 -8.37 -19.06
N ARG A 443 -11.13 -7.78 -19.45
CA ARG A 443 -10.51 -8.02 -20.76
C ARG A 443 -10.05 -9.47 -20.94
N VAL A 444 -9.53 -10.11 -19.88
CA VAL A 444 -9.16 -11.52 -19.89
C VAL A 444 -10.39 -12.40 -20.07
N SER A 445 -11.48 -12.13 -19.33
CA SER A 445 -12.76 -12.83 -19.47
C SER A 445 -13.32 -12.69 -20.88
N GLN A 446 -13.29 -11.49 -21.46
CA GLN A 446 -13.68 -11.22 -22.84
C GLN A 446 -12.85 -12.03 -23.82
N LYS A 447 -11.52 -11.98 -23.70
CA LYS A 447 -10.59 -12.68 -24.59
C LYS A 447 -10.77 -14.21 -24.56
N GLU A 448 -10.95 -14.78 -23.37
CA GLU A 448 -11.20 -16.23 -23.21
C GLU A 448 -12.60 -16.61 -23.71
N GLY A 449 -13.62 -15.77 -23.52
CA GLY A 449 -14.94 -15.99 -24.07
C GLY A 449 -14.97 -15.95 -25.60
N GLN A 450 -14.28 -14.99 -26.22
CA GLN A 450 -14.17 -14.89 -27.68
C GLN A 450 -13.39 -16.03 -28.32
N LYS A 451 -12.40 -16.61 -27.63
CA LYS A 451 -11.71 -17.82 -28.10
C LYS A 451 -12.66 -19.01 -28.20
N ALA A 452 -13.63 -19.09 -27.29
CA ALA A 452 -14.61 -20.20 -27.31
C ALA A 452 -15.75 -19.94 -28.30
N ASN A 453 -16.20 -18.68 -28.42
CA ASN A 453 -17.22 -18.26 -29.36
C ASN A 453 -17.01 -16.75 -29.72
N PRO A 454 -16.70 -16.44 -30.99
CA PRO A 454 -16.45 -15.05 -31.43
C PRO A 454 -17.61 -14.08 -31.17
N ALA A 455 -18.84 -14.59 -31.07
CA ALA A 455 -20.02 -13.80 -30.77
C ALA A 455 -20.17 -13.41 -29.28
N ASN A 456 -19.27 -13.88 -28.40
CA ASN A 456 -19.31 -13.55 -26.98
C ASN A 456 -18.84 -12.12 -26.70
N PHE A 457 -19.75 -11.31 -26.16
CA PHE A 457 -19.50 -9.98 -25.66
C PHE A 457 -19.64 -9.98 -24.13
N LEU A 458 -18.60 -10.43 -23.43
CA LEU A 458 -18.62 -10.58 -21.97
C LEU A 458 -18.16 -9.31 -21.24
N LEU A 459 -17.49 -8.39 -21.93
CA LEU A 459 -16.88 -7.20 -21.31
C LEU A 459 -17.89 -6.37 -20.49
N MET A 460 -19.05 -6.10 -21.06
CA MET A 460 -20.13 -5.33 -20.43
C MET A 460 -20.74 -6.00 -19.19
N HIS A 461 -20.62 -7.31 -19.09
CA HIS A 461 -21.13 -8.09 -17.96
C HIS A 461 -20.05 -8.37 -16.91
N ALA A 462 -18.80 -8.24 -17.30
CA ALA A 462 -17.63 -8.50 -16.47
C ALA A 462 -17.07 -7.22 -15.80
N MET A 463 -17.41 -6.05 -16.32
CA MET A 463 -17.15 -4.75 -15.75
C MET A 463 -18.24 -4.35 -14.78
#